data_3acd048de95dd5ffaeabe96e7bfa7c72
#
_entry.id   3acd048de95dd5ffaeabe96e7bfa7c72
#
_cell.length_a   1.000
_cell.length_b   1.000
_cell.length_c   1.000
_cell.angle_alpha   90.00
_cell.angle_beta   90.00
_cell.angle_gamma   90.00
#
_symmetry.space_group_name_H-M   'P 1'
#
loop_
_entity.id
_entity.type
_entity.pdbx_description
1 polymer ?
#
loop_
_entity_poly.entity_id
_entity_poly.type
_entity_poly.pdbx_seq_one_letter_code
_entity_poly.pdbx_strand_id
1 'polypeptide(L)'
;ARPLEQLRLDAESNCLRRPHGRMPRYQLDAVQVEAITARLSNLGRADSTASQTVRQQMTKLNCYACHQRVRKEDDVALGGVGRFRKPYFETVGEIDLGDEGRLPPPLTNVGRKLLPSTLESVFTAKASPLRPFMTIRMPAYHSKAVETLIASFPEADQADSATDEDLFGDARGLAEAGRELVNTGCVECHAFHGESLPGAIGVDIDGIHTRVHPQWFLEFVRNPGKVKARTRMPTFFPDGQSNRKDLLDGDMDRQIAAIWYYLKNAEPLPEKIASERSKNYELKPTDRPLILRTFMRQAGTHAIAVGLPGGLNFAFDAERVRLSLAWKGRFIDARGTWFERFAPPAEPLGEEAVTFPDGFPFTARESSQHDEATEESAPLSVRFDGYRLDRSGVPTFLY
;
A
#
# COMPACT_ATOMS: atom_id res chain seq x y z
N ALA A 1 24.06 15.50 -21.37
CA ALA A 1 23.72 15.19 -22.77
C ALA A 1 23.03 16.43 -23.36
N ARG A 2 23.35 16.79 -24.60
CA ARG A 2 22.66 17.89 -25.27
C ARG A 2 21.24 17.42 -25.64
N PRO A 3 20.23 18.28 -25.55
CA PRO A 3 18.90 17.97 -26.04
C PRO A 3 18.92 17.52 -27.51
N LEU A 4 18.04 16.60 -27.90
CA LEU A 4 17.93 16.07 -29.26
C LEU A 4 17.77 17.19 -30.32
N GLU A 5 17.12 18.30 -29.94
CA GLU A 5 16.91 19.51 -30.76
C GLU A 5 18.22 20.24 -31.07
N GLN A 6 19.30 20.00 -30.35
CA GLN A 6 20.62 20.59 -30.52
C GLN A 6 21.61 19.64 -31.20
N LEU A 7 21.17 18.44 -31.62
CA LEU A 7 22.00 17.54 -32.40
C LEU A 7 22.13 18.04 -33.83
N ARG A 8 23.34 18.48 -34.18
CA ARG A 8 23.66 18.76 -35.57
C ARG A 8 23.80 17.46 -36.35
N LEU A 9 22.73 17.10 -37.05
CA LEU A 9 22.68 15.86 -37.88
C LEU A 9 23.56 16.01 -39.14
N ASP A 10 23.89 17.24 -39.51
CA ASP A 10 24.75 17.62 -40.63
C ASP A 10 26.25 17.63 -40.29
N ALA A 11 26.62 17.47 -39.03
CA ALA A 11 28.00 17.42 -38.61
C ALA A 11 28.71 16.21 -39.23
N GLU A 12 29.90 16.41 -39.81
CA GLU A 12 30.73 15.34 -40.38
C GLU A 12 31.08 14.24 -39.38
N SER A 13 31.06 14.58 -38.10
CA SER A 13 31.38 13.69 -37.01
C SER A 13 30.22 13.62 -36.02
N ASN A 14 29.54 12.50 -35.98
CA ASN A 14 28.49 12.15 -35.02
C ASN A 14 28.45 10.64 -34.74
N CYS A 15 27.67 10.22 -33.74
CA CYS A 15 27.60 8.80 -33.34
C CYS A 15 27.01 7.86 -34.41
N LEU A 16 26.31 8.39 -35.41
CA LEU A 16 25.71 7.61 -36.49
C LEU A 16 26.66 7.44 -37.69
N ARG A 17 27.47 8.44 -38.02
CA ARG A 17 28.31 8.45 -39.24
C ARG A 17 29.80 8.23 -38.94
N ARG A 18 30.37 9.10 -38.12
CA ARG A 18 31.83 9.06 -37.79
C ARG A 18 32.01 9.29 -36.28
N PRO A 19 31.80 8.24 -35.46
CA PRO A 19 32.01 8.38 -34.03
C PRO A 19 33.50 8.60 -33.70
N HIS A 20 33.77 9.52 -32.77
CA HIS A 20 35.13 9.77 -32.30
C HIS A 20 35.19 9.75 -30.76
N GLY A 21 36.36 9.51 -30.21
CA GLY A 21 36.60 9.48 -28.77
C GLY A 21 35.75 8.42 -28.04
N ARG A 22 35.00 8.87 -27.03
CA ARG A 22 34.12 8.00 -26.20
C ARG A 22 32.69 7.88 -26.72
N MET A 23 32.43 8.30 -27.97
CA MET A 23 31.10 8.14 -28.57
C MET A 23 30.78 6.66 -28.80
N PRO A 24 29.51 6.25 -28.58
CA PRO A 24 29.05 4.91 -28.95
C PRO A 24 29.26 4.66 -30.45
N ARG A 25 29.68 3.46 -30.79
CA ARG A 25 29.84 3.02 -32.17
C ARG A 25 28.75 2.01 -32.47
N TYR A 26 27.91 2.33 -33.45
CA TYR A 26 26.85 1.45 -33.93
C TYR A 26 27.26 0.83 -35.26
N GLN A 27 27.00 -0.45 -35.43
CA GLN A 27 27.20 -1.16 -36.71
C GLN A 27 25.94 -0.97 -37.57
N LEU A 28 25.78 0.22 -38.13
CA LEU A 28 24.64 0.59 -38.96
C LEU A 28 25.08 0.67 -40.42
N ASP A 29 24.28 0.13 -41.33
CA ASP A 29 24.46 0.34 -42.75
C ASP A 29 23.96 1.73 -43.22
N ALA A 30 24.22 2.08 -44.43
CA ALA A 30 23.86 3.41 -44.97
C ALA A 30 22.34 3.66 -44.98
N VAL A 31 21.55 2.61 -45.25
CA VAL A 31 20.07 2.70 -45.27
C VAL A 31 19.52 2.95 -43.86
N GLN A 32 20.07 2.25 -42.86
CA GLN A 32 19.70 2.43 -41.45
C GLN A 32 20.08 3.83 -40.96
N VAL A 33 21.28 4.32 -41.31
CA VAL A 33 21.71 5.67 -40.94
C VAL A 33 20.80 6.74 -41.59
N GLU A 34 20.41 6.55 -42.83
CA GLU A 34 19.52 7.46 -43.56
C GLU A 34 18.11 7.45 -42.92
N ALA A 35 17.55 6.29 -42.66
CA ALA A 35 16.24 6.14 -42.00
C ALA A 35 16.21 6.82 -40.62
N ILE A 36 17.26 6.61 -39.81
CA ILE A 36 17.40 7.25 -38.48
C ILE A 36 17.52 8.76 -38.64
N THR A 37 18.34 9.22 -39.58
CA THR A 37 18.55 10.65 -39.85
C THR A 37 17.26 11.33 -40.30
N ALA A 38 16.50 10.69 -41.21
CA ALA A 38 15.21 11.20 -41.67
C ALA A 38 14.20 11.26 -40.50
N ARG A 39 14.17 10.25 -39.64
CA ARG A 39 13.31 10.25 -38.44
C ARG A 39 13.69 11.36 -37.45
N LEU A 40 14.98 11.54 -37.18
CA LEU A 40 15.48 12.58 -36.28
C LEU A 40 15.22 14.00 -36.80
N SER A 41 15.31 14.21 -38.14
CA SER A 41 15.01 15.50 -38.76
C SER A 41 13.52 15.87 -38.68
N ASN A 42 12.66 14.89 -38.51
CA ASN A 42 11.21 15.05 -38.32
C ASN A 42 10.77 15.09 -36.86
N LEU A 43 11.70 14.86 -35.92
CA LEU A 43 11.41 15.01 -34.49
C LEU A 43 11.31 16.50 -34.16
N GLY A 44 10.16 16.95 -33.70
CA GLY A 44 9.90 18.35 -33.33
C GLY A 44 9.15 19.19 -34.39
N ARG A 45 8.74 18.56 -35.51
CA ARG A 45 7.90 19.22 -36.52
C ARG A 45 6.40 18.95 -36.36
N ALA A 46 6.00 17.99 -35.55
CA ALA A 46 4.61 17.77 -35.20
C ALA A 46 4.43 18.04 -33.71
N ASP A 47 3.42 18.83 -33.34
CA ASP A 47 3.01 18.94 -31.96
C ASP A 47 2.70 17.54 -31.46
N SER A 48 3.39 17.09 -30.39
CA SER A 48 3.15 15.80 -29.83
C SER A 48 1.79 15.79 -29.13
N THR A 49 0.96 14.78 -29.43
CA THR A 49 -0.28 14.62 -28.68
C THR A 49 0.00 14.34 -27.20
N ALA A 50 -0.96 14.61 -26.33
CA ALA A 50 -0.84 14.30 -24.90
C ALA A 50 -0.46 12.83 -24.67
N SER A 51 -1.04 11.88 -25.41
CA SER A 51 -0.69 10.45 -25.36
C SER A 51 0.77 10.19 -25.74
N GLN A 52 1.28 10.85 -26.77
CA GLN A 52 2.69 10.75 -27.17
C GLN A 52 3.61 11.34 -26.10
N THR A 53 3.25 12.50 -25.55
CA THR A 53 3.99 13.16 -24.45
C THR A 53 4.06 12.26 -23.22
N VAL A 54 2.93 11.70 -22.79
CA VAL A 54 2.89 10.73 -21.67
C VAL A 54 3.84 9.56 -21.94
N ARG A 55 3.77 8.96 -23.12
CA ARG A 55 4.63 7.83 -23.48
C ARG A 55 6.12 8.21 -23.45
N GLN A 56 6.49 9.35 -24.00
CA GLN A 56 7.87 9.84 -24.01
C GLN A 56 8.39 10.08 -22.58
N GLN A 57 7.62 10.78 -21.75
CA GLN A 57 8.02 11.06 -20.37
C GLN A 57 8.09 9.80 -19.52
N MET A 58 7.12 8.89 -19.63
CA MET A 58 7.16 7.59 -18.95
C MET A 58 8.37 6.73 -19.36
N THR A 59 8.77 6.79 -20.64
CA THR A 59 9.99 6.13 -21.13
C THR A 59 11.23 6.80 -20.55
N LYS A 60 11.32 8.12 -20.61
CA LYS A 60 12.44 8.92 -20.10
C LYS A 60 12.67 8.71 -18.60
N LEU A 61 11.61 8.65 -17.82
CA LEU A 61 11.64 8.45 -16.38
C LEU A 61 11.68 6.96 -15.99
N ASN A 62 11.70 6.05 -16.96
CA ASN A 62 11.72 4.59 -16.75
C ASN A 62 10.52 4.05 -15.96
N CYS A 63 9.35 4.70 -16.03
CA CYS A 63 8.14 4.28 -15.35
C CYS A 63 7.68 2.89 -15.80
N TYR A 64 7.89 2.57 -17.08
CA TYR A 64 7.56 1.28 -17.66
C TYR A 64 8.35 0.09 -17.10
N ALA A 65 9.40 0.32 -16.34
CA ALA A 65 10.11 -0.76 -15.64
C ALA A 65 9.28 -1.40 -14.52
N CYS A 66 8.27 -0.67 -14.01
CA CYS A 66 7.41 -1.09 -12.91
C CYS A 66 5.92 -1.01 -13.25
N HIS A 67 5.51 0.03 -14.00
CA HIS A 67 4.11 0.28 -14.29
C HIS A 67 3.73 -0.14 -15.70
N GLN A 68 2.57 -0.79 -15.82
CA GLN A 68 1.95 -1.09 -17.09
C GLN A 68 1.00 0.04 -17.51
N ARG A 69 0.96 0.36 -18.80
CA ARG A 69 -0.04 1.25 -19.39
C ARG A 69 -0.41 0.75 -20.79
N VAL A 70 -1.71 0.64 -21.04
CA VAL A 70 -2.22 0.28 -22.37
C VAL A 70 -2.15 1.49 -23.28
N ARG A 71 -1.67 1.27 -24.48
CA ARG A 71 -1.66 2.24 -25.56
C ARG A 71 -3.01 2.17 -26.28
N LYS A 72 -3.73 3.30 -26.29
CA LYS A 72 -5.12 3.34 -26.81
C LYS A 72 -5.23 3.10 -28.31
N GLU A 73 -4.16 3.42 -29.05
CA GLU A 73 -4.16 3.34 -30.52
C GLU A 73 -4.24 1.92 -31.06
N ASP A 74 -3.72 0.95 -30.34
CA ASP A 74 -3.62 -0.45 -30.77
C ASP A 74 -3.87 -1.48 -29.66
N ASP A 75 -4.35 -1.01 -28.51
CA ASP A 75 -4.63 -1.82 -27.32
C ASP A 75 -3.42 -2.63 -26.79
N VAL A 76 -2.21 -2.15 -27.09
CA VAL A 76 -0.98 -2.82 -26.65
C VAL A 76 -0.58 -2.34 -25.25
N ALA A 77 -0.40 -3.29 -24.34
CA ALA A 77 0.13 -3.03 -23.02
C ALA A 77 1.65 -2.82 -23.05
N LEU A 78 2.09 -1.65 -22.63
CA LEU A 78 3.51 -1.30 -22.52
C LEU A 78 3.98 -1.39 -21.07
N GLY A 79 5.19 -1.88 -20.85
CA GLY A 79 5.84 -1.92 -19.55
C GLY A 79 5.27 -2.96 -18.58
N GLY A 80 5.41 -2.64 -17.29
CA GLY A 80 5.03 -3.53 -16.19
C GLY A 80 6.19 -4.35 -15.66
N VAL A 81 5.95 -5.02 -14.54
CA VAL A 81 6.94 -5.89 -13.92
C VAL A 81 7.16 -7.13 -14.79
N GLY A 82 8.29 -7.17 -15.49
CA GLY A 82 8.66 -8.30 -16.35
C GLY A 82 8.91 -9.57 -15.55
N ARG A 83 8.86 -10.73 -16.23
CA ARG A 83 9.00 -12.07 -15.64
C ARG A 83 10.22 -12.27 -14.73
N PHE A 84 11.31 -11.56 -14.99
CA PHE A 84 12.54 -11.66 -14.19
C PHE A 84 12.46 -10.88 -12.87
N ARG A 85 11.62 -9.84 -12.78
CA ARG A 85 11.42 -9.04 -11.56
C ARG A 85 10.19 -9.49 -10.76
N LYS A 86 9.27 -10.18 -11.40
CA LYS A 86 8.03 -10.63 -10.77
C LYS A 86 8.26 -11.44 -9.50
N PRO A 87 9.20 -12.41 -9.46
CA PRO A 87 9.48 -13.16 -8.22
C PRO A 87 9.89 -12.27 -7.04
N TYR A 88 10.63 -11.19 -7.27
CA TYR A 88 10.96 -10.24 -6.21
C TYR A 88 9.72 -9.59 -5.62
N PHE A 89 8.81 -9.10 -6.47
CA PHE A 89 7.56 -8.50 -6.00
C PHE A 89 6.66 -9.53 -5.31
N GLU A 90 6.64 -10.76 -5.77
CA GLU A 90 5.90 -11.86 -5.16
C GLU A 90 6.43 -12.23 -3.78
N THR A 91 7.74 -12.11 -3.56
CA THR A 91 8.38 -12.43 -2.29
C THR A 91 8.14 -11.35 -1.22
N VAL A 92 8.17 -10.07 -1.62
CA VAL A 92 8.09 -8.94 -0.68
C VAL A 92 6.70 -8.30 -0.63
N GLY A 93 5.79 -8.70 -1.50
CA GLY A 93 4.44 -8.16 -1.59
C GLY A 93 3.45 -8.94 -0.73
N GLU A 94 2.25 -8.40 -0.61
CA GLU A 94 1.16 -9.00 0.13
C GLU A 94 0.41 -10.04 -0.72
N ILE A 95 0.64 -11.33 -0.44
CA ILE A 95 0.12 -12.45 -1.25
C ILE A 95 -1.41 -12.51 -1.20
N ASP A 96 -2.00 -12.27 -0.04
CA ASP A 96 -3.45 -12.42 0.15
C ASP A 96 -4.28 -11.35 -0.56
N LEU A 97 -3.68 -10.23 -0.91
CA LEU A 97 -4.28 -9.20 -1.73
C LEU A 97 -4.03 -9.43 -3.23
N GLY A 98 -3.33 -10.51 -3.57
CA GLY A 98 -2.94 -10.82 -4.93
C GLY A 98 -2.06 -9.75 -5.56
N ASP A 99 -2.19 -9.56 -6.87
CA ASP A 99 -1.39 -8.58 -7.61
C ASP A 99 -1.58 -7.14 -7.12
N GLU A 100 -2.74 -6.81 -6.56
CA GLU A 100 -3.01 -5.48 -6.01
C GLU A 100 -2.25 -5.18 -4.72
N GLY A 101 -1.88 -6.20 -3.96
CA GLY A 101 -1.10 -6.07 -2.73
C GLY A 101 0.42 -6.00 -2.95
N ARG A 102 0.89 -6.44 -4.11
CA ARG A 102 2.32 -6.62 -4.37
C ARG A 102 2.86 -5.91 -5.61
N LEU A 103 2.07 -5.77 -6.66
CA LEU A 103 2.54 -5.16 -7.91
C LEU A 103 2.25 -3.65 -7.95
N PRO A 104 3.14 -2.87 -8.60
CA PRO A 104 2.85 -1.48 -8.91
C PRO A 104 1.54 -1.35 -9.70
N PRO A 105 0.70 -0.35 -9.41
CA PRO A 105 -0.58 -0.20 -10.09
C PRO A 105 -0.39 0.09 -11.58
N PRO A 106 -1.26 -0.43 -12.46
CA PRO A 106 -1.29 -0.01 -13.85
C PRO A 106 -1.66 1.47 -13.94
N LEU A 107 -1.04 2.18 -14.88
CA LEU A 107 -1.27 3.62 -15.12
C LEU A 107 -2.23 3.89 -16.30
N THR A 108 -2.90 2.87 -16.81
CA THR A 108 -3.97 3.03 -17.81
C THR A 108 -5.11 3.85 -17.20
N ASN A 109 -5.52 4.92 -17.88
CA ASN A 109 -6.56 5.84 -17.44
C ASN A 109 -6.31 6.49 -16.07
N VAL A 110 -5.05 6.62 -15.64
CA VAL A 110 -4.72 7.24 -14.35
C VAL A 110 -5.09 8.72 -14.31
N GLY A 111 -4.97 9.44 -15.41
CA GLY A 111 -5.35 10.84 -15.53
C GLY A 111 -6.87 11.07 -15.47
N ARG A 112 -7.67 10.08 -15.90
CA ARG A 112 -9.13 10.11 -15.73
C ARG A 112 -9.55 9.79 -14.30
N LYS A 113 -8.71 9.02 -13.57
CA LYS A 113 -8.99 8.61 -12.20
C LYS A 113 -8.54 9.63 -11.17
N LEU A 114 -7.26 10.01 -11.22
CA LEU A 114 -6.62 10.79 -10.15
C LEU A 114 -6.54 12.27 -10.53
N LEU A 115 -6.85 13.11 -9.56
CA LEU A 115 -6.64 14.55 -9.67
C LEU A 115 -5.15 14.87 -9.84
N PRO A 116 -4.78 15.93 -10.59
CA PRO A 116 -3.39 16.34 -10.75
C PRO A 116 -2.64 16.57 -9.43
N SER A 117 -3.31 17.14 -8.42
CA SER A 117 -2.76 17.34 -7.08
C SER A 117 -2.39 16.04 -6.39
N THR A 118 -3.21 15.00 -6.55
CA THR A 118 -2.91 13.66 -6.05
C THR A 118 -1.71 13.05 -6.76
N LEU A 119 -1.64 13.18 -8.07
CA LEU A 119 -0.49 12.71 -8.85
C LEU A 119 0.79 13.40 -8.39
N GLU A 120 0.76 14.73 -8.20
CA GLU A 120 1.90 15.48 -7.68
C GLU A 120 2.35 14.95 -6.30
N SER A 121 1.41 14.77 -5.39
CA SER A 121 1.71 14.28 -4.05
C SER A 121 2.35 12.88 -4.06
N VAL A 122 1.87 11.99 -4.94
CA VAL A 122 2.43 10.64 -5.13
C VAL A 122 3.83 10.70 -5.72
N PHE A 123 4.05 11.50 -6.77
CA PHE A 123 5.35 11.63 -7.43
C PHE A 123 6.41 12.24 -6.51
N THR A 124 6.01 13.17 -5.66
CA THR A 124 6.93 13.85 -4.72
C THR A 124 7.08 13.14 -3.38
N ALA A 125 6.41 12.01 -3.19
CA ALA A 125 6.34 11.26 -1.93
C ALA A 125 5.88 12.10 -0.73
N LYS A 126 5.06 13.14 -0.97
CA LYS A 126 4.46 13.98 0.09
C LYS A 126 3.19 13.36 0.68
N ALA A 127 2.50 12.52 -0.09
CA ALA A 127 1.30 11.85 0.37
C ALA A 127 1.65 10.67 1.30
N SER A 128 0.81 10.45 2.29
CA SER A 128 0.80 9.18 3.02
C SER A 128 0.52 8.04 2.04
N PRO A 129 1.13 6.87 2.24
CA PRO A 129 0.94 5.74 1.33
C PRO A 129 -0.54 5.35 1.24
N LEU A 130 -1.15 5.45 0.06
CA LEU A 130 -2.52 4.99 -0.19
C LEU A 130 -2.68 3.47 -0.04
N ARG A 131 -1.57 2.74 -0.08
CA ARG A 131 -1.49 1.29 0.11
C ARG A 131 -0.45 1.02 1.20
N PRO A 132 -0.80 1.21 2.48
CA PRO A 132 0.16 1.08 3.58
C PRO A 132 0.75 -0.33 3.70
N PHE A 133 -0.01 -1.35 3.30
CA PHE A 133 0.37 -2.76 3.28
C PHE A 133 1.45 -3.10 2.22
N MET A 134 1.69 -2.25 1.21
CA MET A 134 2.76 -2.51 0.24
C MET A 134 4.12 -2.16 0.84
N THR A 135 5.04 -3.12 0.77
CA THR A 135 6.43 -2.95 1.21
C THR A 135 7.24 -2.09 0.24
N ILE A 136 7.00 -2.29 -1.06
CA ILE A 136 7.70 -1.56 -2.12
C ILE A 136 7.08 -0.18 -2.29
N ARG A 137 7.93 0.84 -2.30
CA ARG A 137 7.54 2.24 -2.48
C ARG A 137 8.02 2.77 -3.82
N MET A 138 7.21 3.61 -4.44
CA MET A 138 7.61 4.36 -5.63
C MET A 138 8.69 5.37 -5.25
N PRO A 139 9.78 5.50 -6.05
CA PRO A 139 10.77 6.55 -5.84
C PRO A 139 10.15 7.94 -5.97
N ALA A 140 10.67 8.91 -5.21
CA ALA A 140 10.30 10.32 -5.38
C ALA A 140 10.96 10.90 -6.65
N TYR A 141 10.21 11.70 -7.38
CA TYR A 141 10.66 12.38 -8.59
C TYR A 141 10.47 13.89 -8.44
N HIS A 142 11.53 14.65 -8.71
CA HIS A 142 11.52 16.11 -8.65
C HIS A 142 12.12 16.66 -9.95
N SER A 143 11.34 16.67 -11.04
CA SER A 143 11.84 17.17 -12.32
C SER A 143 10.73 17.76 -13.18
N LYS A 144 11.09 18.68 -14.07
CA LYS A 144 10.16 19.25 -15.05
C LYS A 144 9.49 18.18 -15.93
N ALA A 145 10.14 17.05 -16.14
CA ALA A 145 9.56 15.93 -16.88
C ALA A 145 8.35 15.32 -16.17
N VAL A 146 8.35 15.32 -14.84
CA VAL A 146 7.20 14.89 -14.03
C VAL A 146 6.06 15.90 -14.09
N GLU A 147 6.35 17.18 -14.00
CA GLU A 147 5.34 18.23 -14.15
C GLU A 147 4.63 18.12 -15.52
N THR A 148 5.41 17.92 -16.58
CA THR A 148 4.86 17.70 -17.93
C THR A 148 4.00 16.44 -17.98
N LEU A 149 4.45 15.36 -17.34
CA LEU A 149 3.71 14.09 -17.29
C LEU A 149 2.37 14.25 -16.56
N ILE A 150 2.38 14.89 -15.40
CA ILE A 150 1.17 15.16 -14.60
C ILE A 150 0.16 16.00 -15.41
N ALA A 151 0.64 17.06 -16.05
CA ALA A 151 -0.20 17.94 -16.86
C ALA A 151 -0.80 17.24 -18.09
N SER A 152 -0.08 16.25 -18.66
CA SER A 152 -0.52 15.55 -19.88
C SER A 152 -1.45 14.35 -19.61
N PHE A 153 -1.46 13.79 -18.39
CA PHE A 153 -2.29 12.63 -18.10
C PHE A 153 -3.80 12.86 -18.27
N PRO A 154 -4.40 13.98 -17.78
CA PRO A 154 -5.82 14.23 -17.94
C PRO A 154 -6.26 14.23 -19.40
N GLU A 155 -5.55 14.95 -20.26
CA GLU A 155 -5.87 15.01 -21.69
C GLU A 155 -5.65 13.65 -22.38
N ALA A 156 -4.51 12.98 -22.12
CA ALA A 156 -4.21 11.67 -22.68
C ALA A 156 -5.23 10.61 -22.31
N ASP A 157 -5.84 10.73 -21.14
CA ASP A 157 -6.84 9.80 -20.63
C ASP A 157 -8.28 10.28 -20.81
N GLN A 158 -8.46 11.44 -21.44
CA GLN A 158 -9.78 12.06 -21.65
C GLN A 158 -10.52 12.19 -20.31
N ALA A 159 -9.84 12.81 -19.33
CA ALA A 159 -10.48 13.15 -18.06
C ALA A 159 -11.68 14.05 -18.30
N ASP A 160 -12.76 13.77 -17.61
CA ASP A 160 -13.95 14.60 -17.66
C ASP A 160 -13.73 15.87 -16.84
N SER A 161 -14.28 16.98 -17.29
CA SER A 161 -14.28 18.27 -16.61
C SER A 161 -15.59 18.55 -15.87
N ALA A 162 -16.53 17.60 -15.86
CA ALA A 162 -17.80 17.74 -15.17
C ALA A 162 -17.59 18.01 -13.68
N THR A 163 -18.34 18.97 -13.17
CA THR A 163 -18.32 19.31 -11.74
C THR A 163 -19.19 18.33 -10.93
N ASP A 164 -19.08 18.39 -9.61
CA ASP A 164 -19.96 17.64 -8.72
C ASP A 164 -21.43 17.95 -8.99
N GLU A 165 -21.76 19.24 -9.22
CA GLU A 165 -23.13 19.69 -9.47
C GLU A 165 -23.68 19.17 -10.80
N ASP A 166 -22.82 19.11 -11.84
CA ASP A 166 -23.19 18.54 -13.13
C ASP A 166 -23.54 17.05 -13.05
N LEU A 167 -22.81 16.33 -12.20
CA LEU A 167 -22.92 14.87 -12.10
C LEU A 167 -23.93 14.40 -11.06
N PHE A 168 -24.02 15.08 -9.94
CA PHE A 168 -24.78 14.65 -8.77
C PHE A 168 -25.94 15.58 -8.41
N GLY A 169 -26.04 16.73 -9.07
CA GLY A 169 -27.02 17.74 -8.73
C GLY A 169 -26.85 18.28 -7.30
N ASP A 170 -27.91 18.84 -6.75
CA ASP A 170 -27.92 19.28 -5.35
C ASP A 170 -28.28 18.12 -4.41
N ALA A 171 -27.28 17.38 -4.00
CA ALA A 171 -27.44 16.23 -3.09
C ALA A 171 -26.99 16.55 -1.65
N ARG A 172 -26.81 17.82 -1.28
CA ARG A 172 -26.35 18.24 0.05
C ARG A 172 -27.25 17.76 1.17
N GLY A 173 -28.57 17.70 0.95
CA GLY A 173 -29.54 17.17 1.91
C GLY A 173 -29.54 15.64 2.05
N LEU A 174 -28.76 14.92 1.24
CA LEU A 174 -28.74 13.46 1.20
C LEU A 174 -27.59 12.83 1.99
N ALA A 175 -26.79 13.63 2.70
CA ALA A 175 -25.61 13.15 3.41
C ALA A 175 -25.91 12.05 4.43
N GLU A 176 -27.08 12.11 5.10
CA GLU A 176 -27.49 11.07 6.06
C GLU A 176 -27.74 9.73 5.36
N ALA A 177 -28.45 9.73 4.21
CA ALA A 177 -28.61 8.52 3.41
C ALA A 177 -27.25 7.99 2.91
N GLY A 178 -26.32 8.90 2.54
CA GLY A 178 -24.96 8.56 2.19
C GLY A 178 -24.20 7.90 3.33
N ARG A 179 -24.33 8.42 4.55
CA ARG A 179 -23.75 7.84 5.76
C ARG A 179 -24.26 6.42 6.00
N GLU A 180 -25.54 6.21 5.88
CA GLU A 180 -26.15 4.89 6.07
C GLU A 180 -25.68 3.87 5.00
N LEU A 181 -25.59 4.30 3.74
CA LEU A 181 -25.05 3.46 2.65
C LEU A 181 -23.58 3.10 2.88
N VAL A 182 -22.76 4.06 3.30
CA VAL A 182 -21.34 3.83 3.65
C VAL A 182 -21.24 2.89 4.84
N ASN A 183 -22.06 3.11 5.88
CA ASN A 183 -22.09 2.28 7.08
C ASN A 183 -22.46 0.80 6.81
N THR A 184 -23.39 0.57 5.91
CA THR A 184 -23.89 -0.78 5.61
C THR A 184 -23.14 -1.50 4.49
N GLY A 185 -22.35 -0.79 3.69
CA GLY A 185 -21.65 -1.35 2.53
C GLY A 185 -20.15 -1.11 2.52
N CYS A 186 -19.72 0.15 2.53
CA CYS A 186 -18.35 0.49 2.23
C CYS A 186 -17.38 0.12 3.37
N VAL A 187 -17.73 0.41 4.62
CA VAL A 187 -16.85 0.18 5.79
C VAL A 187 -16.60 -1.29 6.11
N GLU A 188 -17.39 -2.21 5.54
CA GLU A 188 -17.10 -3.64 5.65
C GLU A 188 -15.76 -4.03 5.02
N CYS A 189 -15.29 -3.24 4.05
CA CYS A 189 -14.06 -3.52 3.34
C CYS A 189 -13.07 -2.36 3.37
N HIS A 190 -13.51 -1.13 3.63
CA HIS A 190 -12.69 0.07 3.56
C HIS A 190 -12.45 0.69 4.93
N ALA A 191 -11.23 1.19 5.13
CA ALA A 191 -10.93 2.08 6.24
C ALA A 191 -11.66 3.43 6.07
N PHE A 192 -11.87 4.12 7.18
CA PHE A 192 -12.50 5.41 7.27
C PHE A 192 -11.87 6.23 8.40
N HIS A 193 -11.30 7.39 8.12
CA HIS A 193 -10.50 8.19 9.06
C HIS A 193 -9.34 7.42 9.72
N GLY A 194 -8.69 6.53 8.95
CA GLY A 194 -7.62 5.68 9.47
C GLY A 194 -8.09 4.51 10.32
N GLU A 195 -9.38 4.41 10.61
CA GLU A 195 -10.00 3.33 11.37
C GLU A 195 -10.64 2.31 10.42
N SER A 196 -10.64 1.04 10.81
CA SER A 196 -11.26 -0.01 10.00
C SER A 196 -11.95 -1.04 10.87
N LEU A 197 -12.97 -1.70 10.30
CA LEU A 197 -13.52 -2.90 10.91
C LEU A 197 -12.51 -4.06 10.80
N PRO A 198 -12.60 -5.04 11.70
CA PRO A 198 -11.76 -6.24 11.62
C PRO A 198 -11.84 -6.92 10.26
N GLY A 199 -10.70 -7.17 9.65
CA GLY A 199 -10.60 -7.80 8.33
C GLY A 199 -10.79 -6.88 7.12
N ALA A 200 -11.05 -5.60 7.30
CA ALA A 200 -11.10 -4.63 6.21
C ALA A 200 -9.71 -4.46 5.57
N ILE A 201 -9.65 -4.56 4.24
CA ILE A 201 -8.41 -4.51 3.45
C ILE A 201 -8.41 -3.42 2.37
N GLY A 202 -9.53 -2.71 2.22
CA GLY A 202 -9.68 -1.61 1.26
C GLY A 202 -8.91 -0.37 1.71
N VAL A 203 -8.62 0.49 0.74
CA VAL A 203 -8.01 1.79 1.04
C VAL A 203 -8.98 2.65 1.85
N ASP A 204 -8.43 3.59 2.61
CA ASP A 204 -9.23 4.59 3.30
C ASP A 204 -10.02 5.44 2.28
N ILE A 205 -11.32 5.55 2.49
CA ILE A 205 -12.23 6.30 1.62
C ILE A 205 -12.53 7.71 2.11
N ASP A 206 -12.06 8.06 3.31
CA ASP A 206 -12.11 9.45 3.75
C ASP A 206 -11.34 10.36 2.80
N GLY A 207 -11.89 11.52 2.54
CA GLY A 207 -11.30 12.52 1.64
C GLY A 207 -11.12 12.03 0.20
N ILE A 208 -11.85 11.00 -0.25
CA ILE A 208 -11.71 10.45 -1.62
C ILE A 208 -11.94 11.52 -2.71
N HIS A 209 -12.78 12.50 -2.43
CA HIS A 209 -13.08 13.64 -3.32
C HIS A 209 -11.85 14.52 -3.61
N THR A 210 -10.83 14.50 -2.74
CA THR A 210 -9.57 15.23 -2.97
C THR A 210 -8.57 14.43 -3.81
N ARG A 211 -8.88 13.17 -4.11
CA ARG A 211 -7.97 12.22 -4.78
C ARG A 211 -8.42 11.82 -6.16
N VAL A 212 -9.72 11.69 -6.38
CA VAL A 212 -10.26 11.16 -7.64
C VAL A 212 -11.20 12.14 -8.30
N HIS A 213 -11.31 12.05 -9.62
CA HIS A 213 -12.33 12.78 -10.38
C HIS A 213 -13.73 12.27 -10.05
N PRO A 214 -14.74 13.15 -9.88
CA PRO A 214 -16.10 12.77 -9.54
C PRO A 214 -16.75 11.86 -10.58
N GLN A 215 -16.51 12.10 -11.87
CA GLN A 215 -16.98 11.24 -12.95
C GLN A 215 -16.42 9.81 -12.83
N TRP A 216 -15.14 9.66 -12.51
CA TRP A 216 -14.55 8.35 -12.31
C TRP A 216 -15.16 7.64 -11.09
N PHE A 217 -15.41 8.37 -10.01
CA PHE A 217 -16.09 7.83 -8.83
C PHE A 217 -17.46 7.28 -9.17
N LEU A 218 -18.29 8.10 -9.85
CA LEU A 218 -19.62 7.72 -10.28
C LEU A 218 -19.61 6.43 -11.11
N GLU A 219 -18.75 6.36 -12.12
CA GLU A 219 -18.64 5.19 -12.99
C GLU A 219 -18.14 3.96 -12.27
N PHE A 220 -17.16 4.14 -11.37
CA PHE A 220 -16.57 3.05 -10.62
C PHE A 220 -17.54 2.45 -9.62
N VAL A 221 -18.32 3.26 -8.90
CA VAL A 221 -19.32 2.78 -7.95
C VAL A 221 -20.51 2.13 -8.65
N ARG A 222 -20.92 2.66 -9.82
CA ARG A 222 -21.96 2.04 -10.66
C ARG A 222 -21.58 0.62 -11.09
N ASN A 223 -20.37 0.44 -11.59
CA ASN A 223 -19.91 -0.86 -12.07
C ASN A 223 -18.38 -1.00 -11.93
N PRO A 224 -17.90 -1.44 -10.77
CA PRO A 224 -16.46 -1.57 -10.52
C PRO A 224 -15.75 -2.47 -11.52
N GLY A 225 -16.37 -3.59 -11.88
CA GLY A 225 -15.81 -4.60 -12.80
C GLY A 225 -15.61 -4.07 -14.22
N LYS A 226 -16.49 -3.18 -14.71
CA LYS A 226 -16.36 -2.54 -16.02
C LYS A 226 -15.18 -1.57 -16.07
N VAL A 227 -14.98 -0.79 -14.99
CA VAL A 227 -13.91 0.21 -14.91
C VAL A 227 -12.55 -0.45 -14.62
N LYS A 228 -12.56 -1.53 -13.83
CA LYS A 228 -11.35 -2.27 -13.43
C LYS A 228 -11.66 -3.76 -13.36
N ALA A 229 -11.37 -4.49 -14.44
CA ALA A 229 -11.76 -5.89 -14.62
C ALA A 229 -11.30 -6.86 -13.51
N ARG A 230 -10.23 -6.53 -12.77
CA ARG A 230 -9.70 -7.36 -11.67
C ARG A 230 -9.94 -6.75 -10.29
N THR A 231 -10.89 -5.82 -10.17
CA THR A 231 -11.21 -5.24 -8.87
C THR A 231 -11.81 -6.30 -7.94
N ARG A 232 -11.47 -6.19 -6.65
CA ARG A 232 -12.12 -6.99 -5.60
C ARG A 232 -13.36 -6.29 -5.02
N MET A 233 -13.58 -5.04 -5.40
CA MET A 233 -14.78 -4.31 -4.99
C MET A 233 -16.00 -4.95 -5.63
N PRO A 234 -16.98 -5.39 -4.84
CA PRO A 234 -18.21 -5.99 -5.36
C PRO A 234 -19.07 -4.95 -6.09
N THR A 235 -19.99 -5.43 -6.91
CA THR A 235 -21.02 -4.60 -7.53
C THR A 235 -22.15 -4.38 -6.53
N PHE A 236 -22.35 -3.12 -6.12
CA PHE A 236 -23.45 -2.75 -5.21
C PHE A 236 -24.80 -2.54 -5.92
N PHE A 237 -24.74 -2.30 -7.21
CA PHE A 237 -25.91 -2.04 -8.06
C PHE A 237 -26.00 -3.06 -9.19
N PRO A 238 -26.27 -4.34 -8.89
CA PRO A 238 -26.42 -5.36 -9.91
C PRO A 238 -27.57 -4.94 -10.87
N ASP A 239 -27.28 -5.00 -12.16
CA ASP A 239 -28.21 -4.59 -13.23
C ASP A 239 -28.76 -3.15 -13.08
N GLY A 240 -27.98 -2.27 -12.44
CA GLY A 240 -28.37 -0.89 -12.17
C GLY A 240 -29.42 -0.73 -11.07
N GLN A 241 -29.67 -1.76 -10.28
CA GLN A 241 -30.63 -1.78 -9.20
C GLN A 241 -29.98 -1.72 -7.83
N SER A 242 -30.54 -0.90 -6.93
CA SER A 242 -30.10 -0.91 -5.54
C SER A 242 -30.83 -1.99 -4.72
N ASN A 243 -30.09 -2.65 -3.84
CA ASN A 243 -30.66 -3.53 -2.83
C ASN A 243 -31.26 -2.75 -1.63
N ARG A 244 -30.91 -1.44 -1.48
CA ARG A 244 -31.43 -0.55 -0.44
C ARG A 244 -32.57 0.31 -1.01
N LYS A 245 -33.69 -0.33 -1.29
CA LYS A 245 -34.89 0.35 -1.79
C LYS A 245 -35.55 1.26 -0.76
N ASP A 246 -35.20 1.08 0.50
CA ASP A 246 -35.63 1.90 1.63
C ASP A 246 -34.95 3.28 1.66
N LEU A 247 -33.82 3.44 0.96
CA LEU A 247 -33.08 4.70 0.87
C LEU A 247 -33.26 5.30 -0.53
N LEU A 248 -33.76 6.53 -0.60
CA LEU A 248 -33.87 7.29 -1.85
C LEU A 248 -34.61 6.52 -2.97
N ASP A 249 -35.64 5.76 -2.59
CA ASP A 249 -36.47 4.93 -3.49
C ASP A 249 -35.66 3.86 -4.27
N GLY A 250 -34.48 3.53 -3.83
CA GLY A 250 -33.56 2.61 -4.51
C GLY A 250 -32.90 3.20 -5.76
N ASP A 251 -33.03 4.50 -5.99
CA ASP A 251 -32.40 5.18 -7.12
C ASP A 251 -30.88 5.14 -7.01
N MET A 252 -30.24 4.42 -7.93
CA MET A 252 -28.80 4.19 -7.94
C MET A 252 -28.03 5.51 -7.99
N ASP A 253 -28.41 6.41 -8.85
CA ASP A 253 -27.64 7.64 -9.09
C ASP A 253 -27.77 8.61 -7.90
N ARG A 254 -28.97 8.71 -7.32
CA ARG A 254 -29.18 9.47 -6.09
C ARG A 254 -28.43 8.86 -4.90
N GLN A 255 -28.36 7.53 -4.82
CA GLN A 255 -27.57 6.87 -3.76
C GLN A 255 -26.06 7.10 -3.93
N ILE A 256 -25.55 7.04 -5.15
CA ILE A 256 -24.11 7.34 -5.41
C ILE A 256 -23.82 8.81 -5.12
N ALA A 257 -24.71 9.73 -5.49
CA ALA A 257 -24.61 11.13 -5.15
C ALA A 257 -24.59 11.35 -3.63
N ALA A 258 -25.48 10.69 -2.90
CA ALA A 258 -25.52 10.74 -1.44
C ALA A 258 -24.21 10.25 -0.80
N ILE A 259 -23.65 9.13 -1.29
CA ILE A 259 -22.36 8.62 -0.84
C ILE A 259 -21.25 9.65 -1.10
N TRP A 260 -21.19 10.24 -2.31
CA TRP A 260 -20.19 11.24 -2.66
C TRP A 260 -20.22 12.46 -1.74
N TYR A 261 -21.40 13.03 -1.52
CA TYR A 261 -21.55 14.21 -0.65
C TYR A 261 -21.29 13.90 0.82
N TYR A 262 -21.64 12.71 1.29
CA TYR A 262 -21.24 12.27 2.63
C TYR A 262 -19.71 12.18 2.77
N LEU A 263 -19.03 11.53 1.82
CA LEU A 263 -17.58 11.36 1.84
C LEU A 263 -16.80 12.68 1.69
N LYS A 264 -17.43 13.76 1.22
CA LYS A 264 -16.81 15.09 1.20
C LYS A 264 -16.64 15.70 2.61
N ASN A 265 -17.58 15.45 3.49
CA ASN A 265 -17.60 16.00 4.84
C ASN A 265 -17.21 14.94 5.88
N ALA A 266 -17.58 13.69 5.62
CA ALA A 266 -17.27 12.50 6.39
C ALA A 266 -17.68 12.56 7.88
N GLU A 267 -18.65 13.42 8.21
CA GLU A 267 -19.19 13.58 9.56
C GLU A 267 -20.73 13.56 9.57
N PRO A 268 -21.37 12.96 10.56
CA PRO A 268 -20.76 12.13 11.63
C PRO A 268 -20.20 10.80 11.08
N LEU A 269 -19.31 10.16 11.84
CA LEU A 269 -18.70 8.87 11.46
C LEU A 269 -19.78 7.80 11.17
N PRO A 270 -19.49 6.83 10.27
CA PRO A 270 -20.34 5.65 10.14
C PRO A 270 -20.48 4.94 11.49
N GLU A 271 -21.69 4.51 11.83
CA GLU A 271 -21.99 3.96 13.14
C GLU A 271 -21.09 2.75 13.51
N LYS A 272 -20.84 1.86 12.55
CA LYS A 272 -19.97 0.71 12.76
C LYS A 272 -18.54 1.13 13.11
N ILE A 273 -18.00 2.16 12.45
CA ILE A 273 -16.67 2.71 12.75
C ILE A 273 -16.66 3.38 14.12
N ALA A 274 -17.67 4.20 14.43
CA ALA A 274 -17.78 4.84 15.74
C ALA A 274 -17.89 3.80 16.87
N SER A 275 -18.69 2.76 16.66
CA SER A 275 -18.82 1.63 17.58
C SER A 275 -17.52 0.87 17.76
N GLU A 276 -16.82 0.56 16.66
CA GLU A 276 -15.53 -0.13 16.72
C GLU A 276 -14.47 0.69 17.45
N ARG A 277 -14.41 2.00 17.15
CA ARG A 277 -13.51 2.95 17.83
C ARG A 277 -13.75 3.03 19.34
N SER A 278 -14.98 2.83 19.79
CA SER A 278 -15.32 2.84 21.22
C SER A 278 -14.92 1.57 21.95
N LYS A 279 -14.62 0.47 21.24
CA LYS A 279 -14.20 -0.79 21.86
C LYS A 279 -12.80 -0.66 22.42
N ASN A 280 -12.65 -1.11 23.65
CA ASN A 280 -11.36 -1.15 24.32
C ASN A 280 -10.87 -2.60 24.33
N TYR A 281 -9.81 -2.89 23.61
CA TYR A 281 -9.19 -4.21 23.54
C TYR A 281 -7.95 -4.33 24.44
N GLU A 282 -7.75 -3.37 25.33
CA GLU A 282 -6.71 -3.46 26.35
C GLU A 282 -6.99 -4.64 27.27
N LEU A 283 -6.05 -5.55 27.35
CA LEU A 283 -6.07 -6.66 28.29
C LEU A 283 -5.67 -6.16 29.68
N LYS A 284 -6.54 -6.37 30.66
CA LYS A 284 -6.34 -5.95 32.06
C LYS A 284 -6.26 -7.16 32.96
N PRO A 285 -5.06 -7.59 33.37
CA PRO A 285 -4.89 -8.67 34.34
C PRO A 285 -5.38 -8.20 35.73
N THR A 286 -6.54 -8.66 36.18
CA THR A 286 -7.13 -8.29 37.47
C THR A 286 -6.95 -9.40 38.52
N ASP A 287 -7.57 -10.55 38.28
CA ASP A 287 -7.63 -11.64 39.26
C ASP A 287 -6.63 -12.76 38.99
N ARG A 288 -6.21 -12.89 37.75
CA ARG A 288 -5.25 -13.88 37.27
C ARG A 288 -4.41 -13.37 36.14
N PRO A 289 -3.26 -13.99 35.86
CA PRO A 289 -2.45 -13.66 34.69
C PRO A 289 -3.22 -13.80 33.39
N LEU A 290 -2.97 -12.89 32.46
CA LEU A 290 -3.43 -12.97 31.07
C LEU A 290 -2.24 -13.27 30.17
N ILE A 291 -2.46 -14.17 29.19
CA ILE A 291 -1.43 -14.58 28.25
C ILE A 291 -1.92 -14.28 26.85
N LEU A 292 -1.10 -13.56 26.08
CA LEU A 292 -1.35 -13.26 24.68
C LEU A 292 -0.19 -13.75 23.82
N ARG A 293 -0.47 -14.63 22.86
CA ARG A 293 0.49 -14.93 21.79
C ARG A 293 0.36 -13.86 20.71
N THR A 294 1.46 -13.20 20.37
CA THR A 294 1.46 -12.06 19.47
C THR A 294 2.82 -11.89 18.80
N PHE A 295 2.97 -10.85 18.00
CA PHE A 295 4.24 -10.38 17.46
C PHE A 295 4.68 -9.16 18.26
N MET A 296 5.91 -9.15 18.74
CA MET A 296 6.51 -8.02 19.45
C MET A 296 7.91 -7.75 18.92
N ARG A 297 8.28 -6.48 18.79
CA ARG A 297 9.59 -6.11 18.21
C ARG A 297 10.74 -6.75 18.95
N GLN A 298 10.70 -6.79 20.27
CA GLN A 298 11.76 -7.30 21.14
C GLN A 298 11.71 -8.82 21.32
N ALA A 299 10.54 -9.44 21.23
CA ALA A 299 10.33 -10.87 21.46
C ALA A 299 10.00 -11.67 20.18
N GLY A 300 10.13 -11.03 19.00
CA GLY A 300 9.97 -11.68 17.71
C GLY A 300 8.54 -12.06 17.36
N THR A 301 8.43 -12.95 16.37
CA THR A 301 7.14 -13.42 15.81
C THR A 301 6.49 -14.53 16.66
N HIS A 302 7.19 -15.08 17.65
CA HIS A 302 6.69 -16.11 18.56
C HIS A 302 6.60 -15.59 20.01
N ALA A 303 6.31 -14.28 20.15
CA ALA A 303 6.20 -13.65 21.45
C ALA A 303 5.01 -14.20 22.25
N ILE A 304 5.24 -14.49 23.52
CA ILE A 304 4.24 -14.81 24.51
C ILE A 304 4.27 -13.73 25.58
N ALA A 305 3.33 -12.78 25.47
CA ALA A 305 3.17 -11.72 26.45
C ALA A 305 2.36 -12.21 27.64
N VAL A 306 2.81 -11.90 28.84
CA VAL A 306 2.17 -12.28 30.10
C VAL A 306 1.97 -11.05 30.96
N GLY A 307 0.73 -10.74 31.27
CA GLY A 307 0.37 -9.70 32.21
C GLY A 307 -0.03 -10.31 33.57
N LEU A 308 0.60 -9.86 34.63
CA LEU A 308 0.32 -10.32 35.98
C LEU A 308 -0.62 -9.35 36.71
N PRO A 309 -1.51 -9.83 37.58
CA PRO A 309 -2.19 -8.96 38.54
C PRO A 309 -1.17 -8.15 39.33
N GLY A 310 -1.43 -6.86 39.51
CA GLY A 310 -0.48 -5.94 40.15
C GLY A 310 0.43 -5.19 39.18
N GLY A 311 0.25 -5.39 37.86
CA GLY A 311 0.85 -4.53 36.82
C GLY A 311 2.30 -4.82 36.48
N LEU A 312 2.85 -5.98 36.86
CA LEU A 312 4.12 -6.45 36.31
C LEU A 312 3.83 -7.34 35.11
N ASN A 313 4.46 -7.02 33.97
CA ASN A 313 4.22 -7.71 32.73
C ASN A 313 5.57 -8.12 32.10
N PHE A 314 5.54 -9.15 31.26
CA PHE A 314 6.73 -9.56 30.52
C PHE A 314 6.38 -10.23 29.18
N ALA A 315 7.37 -10.30 28.29
CA ALA A 315 7.29 -11.02 27.03
C ALA A 315 8.40 -12.09 26.94
N PHE A 316 8.00 -13.29 26.64
CA PHE A 316 8.90 -14.44 26.40
C PHE A 316 9.02 -14.67 24.89
N ASP A 317 10.25 -14.78 24.40
CA ASP A 317 10.57 -15.15 23.03
C ASP A 317 10.63 -16.69 22.94
N ALA A 318 9.58 -17.29 22.38
CA ALA A 318 9.49 -18.74 22.28
C ALA A 318 10.40 -19.32 21.18
N GLU A 319 10.90 -18.52 20.26
CA GLU A 319 11.85 -18.97 19.24
C GLU A 319 13.26 -19.07 19.81
N ARG A 320 13.68 -18.07 20.62
CA ARG A 320 15.00 -18.02 21.23
C ARG A 320 15.04 -18.53 22.67
N VAL A 321 13.91 -18.95 23.18
CA VAL A 321 13.70 -19.54 24.53
C VAL A 321 14.30 -18.63 25.63
N ARG A 322 13.82 -17.38 25.67
CA ARG A 322 14.34 -16.38 26.62
C ARG A 322 13.25 -15.40 27.08
N LEU A 323 13.46 -14.85 28.25
CA LEU A 323 12.75 -13.63 28.65
C LEU A 323 13.33 -12.47 27.83
N SER A 324 12.46 -11.75 27.13
CA SER A 324 12.90 -10.72 26.18
C SER A 324 12.66 -9.29 26.68
N LEU A 325 11.54 -9.07 27.34
CA LEU A 325 11.09 -7.76 27.78
C LEU A 325 10.29 -7.87 29.07
N ALA A 326 10.40 -6.92 29.99
CA ALA A 326 9.51 -6.74 31.12
C ALA A 326 9.12 -5.27 31.26
N TRP A 327 7.89 -4.98 31.74
CA TRP A 327 7.40 -3.61 31.94
C TRP A 327 6.39 -3.51 33.04
N LYS A 328 6.14 -2.31 33.57
CA LYS A 328 5.15 -2.04 34.60
C LYS A 328 3.91 -1.35 34.05
N GLY A 329 2.81 -1.46 34.78
CA GLY A 329 1.56 -0.76 34.54
C GLY A 329 0.64 -1.47 33.55
N ARG A 330 0.11 -0.76 32.57
CA ARG A 330 -0.84 -1.26 31.59
C ARG A 330 -0.23 -2.39 30.77
N PHE A 331 -1.05 -3.42 30.47
CA PHE A 331 -0.50 -4.62 29.82
C PHE A 331 -0.30 -4.42 28.31
N ILE A 332 -1.31 -4.67 27.50
CA ILE A 332 -1.19 -4.67 26.04
C ILE A 332 -2.57 -4.49 25.40
N ASP A 333 -2.62 -3.85 24.23
CA ASP A 333 -3.81 -3.83 23.40
C ASP A 333 -3.77 -5.04 22.44
N ALA A 334 -4.82 -5.86 22.51
CA ALA A 334 -4.93 -7.08 21.71
C ALA A 334 -5.59 -6.85 20.34
N ARG A 335 -6.08 -5.65 20.03
CA ARG A 335 -6.82 -5.37 18.79
C ARG A 335 -6.02 -5.79 17.56
N GLY A 336 -4.77 -5.33 17.45
CA GLY A 336 -3.90 -5.66 16.33
C GLY A 336 -3.69 -7.16 16.17
N THR A 337 -3.48 -7.87 17.28
CA THR A 337 -3.28 -9.34 17.28
C THR A 337 -4.53 -10.09 16.85
N TRP A 338 -5.71 -9.67 17.29
CA TRP A 338 -6.95 -10.43 17.09
C TRP A 338 -7.66 -10.12 15.78
N PHE A 339 -7.56 -8.87 15.30
CA PHE A 339 -8.45 -8.38 14.25
C PHE A 339 -7.74 -7.74 13.05
N GLU A 340 -6.45 -7.41 13.17
CA GLU A 340 -5.75 -6.67 12.12
C GLU A 340 -4.64 -7.53 11.52
N ARG A 341 -4.87 -8.07 10.34
CA ARG A 341 -3.97 -9.01 9.68
C ARG A 341 -2.54 -8.48 9.46
N PHE A 342 -2.39 -7.17 9.34
CA PHE A 342 -1.12 -6.49 9.07
C PHE A 342 -0.79 -5.44 10.13
N ALA A 343 -1.30 -5.63 11.34
CA ALA A 343 -0.95 -4.75 12.43
C ALA A 343 0.57 -4.72 12.65
N PRO A 344 1.11 -3.58 13.05
CA PRO A 344 2.47 -3.54 13.54
C PRO A 344 2.62 -4.47 14.75
N PRO A 345 3.86 -4.93 15.06
CA PRO A 345 4.10 -5.69 16.26
C PRO A 345 3.53 -5.00 17.49
N ALA A 346 2.86 -5.79 18.36
CA ALA A 346 2.26 -5.26 19.56
C ALA A 346 3.33 -4.67 20.50
N GLU A 347 2.99 -3.58 21.17
CA GLU A 347 3.88 -2.87 22.09
C GLU A 347 3.28 -2.82 23.49
N PRO A 348 4.12 -2.74 24.56
CA PRO A 348 3.66 -2.48 25.91
C PRO A 348 2.86 -1.18 25.98
N LEU A 349 1.73 -1.20 26.72
CA LEU A 349 0.98 0.04 27.03
C LEU A 349 1.47 0.71 28.32
N GLY A 350 2.28 0.00 29.10
CA GLY A 350 2.85 0.51 30.34
C GLY A 350 4.19 1.21 30.12
N GLU A 351 4.82 1.54 31.22
CA GLU A 351 6.07 2.29 31.29
C GLU A 351 7.21 1.45 31.87
N GLU A 352 8.40 2.01 31.99
CA GLU A 352 9.57 1.39 32.58
C GLU A 352 9.92 0.04 31.95
N ALA A 353 9.95 -0.04 30.62
CA ALA A 353 10.27 -1.27 29.91
C ALA A 353 11.78 -1.58 29.99
N VAL A 354 12.10 -2.81 30.39
CA VAL A 354 13.47 -3.34 30.47
C VAL A 354 13.63 -4.46 29.47
N THR A 355 14.61 -4.36 28.58
CA THR A 355 14.95 -5.40 27.61
C THR A 355 16.07 -6.29 28.17
N PHE A 356 15.92 -7.58 28.02
CA PHE A 356 16.92 -8.58 28.42
C PHE A 356 17.87 -8.88 27.26
N PRO A 357 19.11 -9.32 27.55
CA PRO A 357 20.09 -9.67 26.53
C PRO A 357 19.59 -10.73 25.54
N ASP A 358 20.10 -10.68 24.32
CA ASP A 358 19.86 -11.70 23.32
C ASP A 358 20.59 -13.00 23.68
N GLY A 359 20.00 -14.14 23.31
CA GLY A 359 20.55 -15.46 23.53
C GLY A 359 19.87 -16.25 24.64
N PHE A 360 20.13 -17.55 24.66
CA PHE A 360 19.65 -18.46 25.70
C PHE A 360 20.43 -18.18 27.02
N PRO A 361 19.72 -18.04 28.16
CA PRO A 361 20.35 -17.55 29.40
C PRO A 361 21.24 -18.58 30.12
N PHE A 362 21.32 -19.81 29.61
CA PHE A 362 22.11 -20.88 30.23
C PHE A 362 23.13 -21.44 29.26
N THR A 363 24.30 -21.80 29.78
CA THR A 363 25.36 -22.53 29.07
C THR A 363 25.59 -23.86 29.77
N ALA A 364 25.78 -24.96 29.03
CA ALA A 364 26.26 -26.22 29.63
C ALA A 364 27.75 -26.13 29.80
N ARG A 365 28.22 -26.40 31.04
CA ARG A 365 29.62 -26.72 31.29
C ARG A 365 29.75 -28.25 31.33
N GLU A 366 30.56 -28.82 30.44
CA GLU A 366 31.01 -30.19 30.66
C GLU A 366 31.96 -30.21 31.87
N SER A 367 31.58 -30.95 32.89
CA SER A 367 32.45 -31.21 34.03
C SER A 367 33.52 -32.25 33.63
N SER A 368 34.58 -31.82 32.91
CA SER A 368 35.78 -32.61 32.80
C SER A 368 36.66 -32.31 34.00
N GLN A 369 36.91 -33.31 34.84
CA GLN A 369 38.03 -33.30 35.78
C GLN A 369 39.31 -33.28 34.96
N HIS A 370 40.18 -32.26 35.18
CA HIS A 370 41.48 -31.98 34.57
C HIS A 370 41.45 -31.50 33.11
N ASP A 371 41.66 -30.24 32.89
CA ASP A 371 42.83 -29.60 32.30
C ASP A 371 42.55 -28.12 31.95
N GLU A 372 43.57 -27.33 32.13
CA GLU A 372 43.62 -25.92 31.75
C GLU A 372 43.40 -25.76 30.23
N ALA A 373 42.70 -24.73 29.89
CA ALA A 373 42.63 -24.04 28.60
C ALA A 373 41.50 -24.41 27.62
N THR A 374 40.95 -23.33 27.15
CA THR A 374 39.99 -23.07 26.06
C THR A 374 38.50 -23.25 26.43
N GLU A 375 37.95 -22.11 26.88
CA GLU A 375 36.50 -21.88 27.00
C GLU A 375 35.84 -21.75 25.59
N GLU A 376 35.55 -22.83 24.93
CA GLU A 376 34.55 -22.86 23.90
C GLU A 376 33.32 -23.58 24.45
N SER A 377 32.37 -22.82 25.05
CA SER A 377 31.08 -23.35 25.41
C SER A 377 30.26 -23.54 24.13
N ALA A 378 29.97 -24.79 23.76
CA ALA A 378 29.07 -25.09 22.66
C ALA A 378 27.68 -24.52 22.96
N PRO A 379 27.04 -23.83 22.00
CA PRO A 379 25.68 -23.33 22.19
C PRO A 379 24.71 -24.52 22.36
N LEU A 380 23.95 -24.52 23.46
CA LEU A 380 22.90 -25.50 23.67
C LEU A 380 21.82 -25.31 22.59
N SER A 381 21.49 -26.38 21.89
CA SER A 381 20.30 -26.40 21.02
C SER A 381 19.07 -26.62 21.90
N VAL A 382 18.36 -25.55 22.20
CA VAL A 382 17.17 -25.57 23.04
C VAL A 382 15.95 -25.30 22.19
N ARG A 383 14.90 -26.05 22.44
CA ARG A 383 13.62 -25.88 21.75
C ARG A 383 12.51 -25.61 22.77
N PHE A 384 11.64 -24.64 22.44
CA PHE A 384 10.45 -24.37 23.23
C PHE A 384 9.41 -25.48 23.03
N ASP A 385 9.01 -26.16 24.09
CA ASP A 385 8.04 -27.26 24.09
C ASP A 385 6.63 -26.83 24.55
N GLY A 386 6.47 -25.58 24.98
CA GLY A 386 5.20 -25.05 25.41
C GLY A 386 5.23 -24.41 26.80
N TYR A 387 4.08 -24.25 27.39
CA TYR A 387 3.97 -23.79 28.77
C TYR A 387 2.81 -24.52 29.50
N ARG A 388 2.93 -24.62 30.80
CA ARG A 388 1.85 -25.11 31.69
C ARG A 388 1.41 -23.96 32.58
N LEU A 389 0.13 -23.91 32.89
CA LEU A 389 -0.43 -22.96 33.86
C LEU A 389 -0.63 -23.66 35.18
N ASP A 390 -0.23 -23.04 36.26
CA ASP A 390 -0.61 -23.47 37.60
C ASP A 390 -2.07 -23.10 37.91
N ARG A 391 -2.52 -23.40 39.13
CA ARG A 391 -3.90 -23.10 39.56
C ARG A 391 -4.23 -21.62 39.60
N SER A 392 -3.23 -20.75 39.73
CA SER A 392 -3.36 -19.29 39.71
C SER A 392 -3.25 -18.71 38.32
N GLY A 393 -2.94 -19.53 37.32
CA GLY A 393 -2.76 -19.09 35.91
C GLY A 393 -1.37 -18.60 35.58
N VAL A 394 -0.39 -18.77 36.47
CA VAL A 394 1.01 -18.39 36.22
C VAL A 394 1.63 -19.42 35.27
N PRO A 395 2.26 -18.97 34.14
CA PRO A 395 2.89 -19.90 33.21
C PRO A 395 4.27 -20.37 33.68
N THR A 396 4.52 -21.67 33.49
CA THR A 396 5.85 -22.28 33.52
C THR A 396 6.23 -22.68 32.11
N PHE A 397 7.25 -22.07 31.55
CA PHE A 397 7.72 -22.39 30.20
C PHE A 397 8.57 -23.65 30.20
N LEU A 398 8.37 -24.49 29.19
CA LEU A 398 9.00 -25.81 29.04
C LEU A 398 9.95 -25.77 27.84
N TYR A 399 11.19 -26.24 28.02
CA TYR A 399 12.24 -26.25 26.99
C TYR A 399 13.34 -27.26 27.32
#